data_7a7f951f62010f5091e25bc21bc9219e
#
_entry.id   7a7f951f62010f5091e25bc21bc9219e
#
_cell.length_a   1.000
_cell.length_b   1.000
_cell.length_c   1.000
_cell.angle_alpha   90.00
_cell.angle_beta   90.00
_cell.angle_gamma   90.00
#
_symmetry.space_group_name_H-M   'P 1'
#
loop_
_entity.id
_entity.type
_entity.pdbx_description
1 polymer ?
#
loop_
_entity_poly.entity_id
_entity_poly.type
_entity_poly.pdbx_seq_one_letter_code
_entity_poly.pdbx_strand_id
1 'polypeptide(L)'
;MNENKTMNLAQSLAIDSQLRLPGSAGRLLKQVRDIEQVAPLFRDAGLVKAVPKPTIVNLRVAGIATKSCLDKVLGGFIYASAAVRTDLLIDDNKVSTAGSDSVSELDDIDFEAQRKRLDLIEIRHSYQLVEKKLLSYEPGDLILLDTPLFLARDMAPLERNVRHKQEYEKTRQ
;
A
#
# COMPACT_ATOMS: atom_id res chain seq x y z
N MET A 1 -2.29 13.44 -52.77
CA MET A 1 -2.24 14.02 -51.43
C MET A 1 -2.52 12.90 -50.44
N ASN A 2 -1.43 12.35 -49.83
CA ASN A 2 -1.59 11.32 -48.79
C ASN A 2 -1.82 12.01 -47.47
N GLU A 3 -3.05 12.00 -46.99
CA GLU A 3 -3.38 12.35 -45.61
C GLU A 3 -2.79 11.26 -44.70
N ASN A 4 -1.62 11.52 -44.16
CA ASN A 4 -1.12 10.76 -42.99
C ASN A 4 -2.03 11.06 -41.81
N LYS A 5 -3.10 10.26 -41.65
CA LYS A 5 -3.92 10.25 -40.44
C LYS A 5 -3.01 9.81 -39.28
N THR A 6 -2.46 10.76 -38.56
CA THR A 6 -1.82 10.50 -37.28
C THR A 6 -2.89 9.90 -36.35
N MET A 7 -2.72 8.64 -36.02
CA MET A 7 -3.64 7.92 -35.15
C MET A 7 -3.59 8.57 -33.76
N ASN A 8 -4.75 8.98 -33.25
CA ASN A 8 -4.87 9.56 -31.91
C ASN A 8 -4.43 8.51 -30.86
N LEU A 9 -3.74 8.94 -29.80
CA LEU A 9 -3.27 8.07 -28.71
C LEU A 9 -4.40 7.18 -28.17
N ALA A 10 -5.61 7.72 -28.02
CA ALA A 10 -6.77 6.95 -27.58
C ALA A 10 -7.14 5.80 -28.54
N GLN A 11 -7.05 6.04 -29.85
CA GLN A 11 -7.30 5.03 -30.88
C GLN A 11 -6.21 3.95 -30.86
N SER A 12 -4.95 4.34 -30.68
CA SER A 12 -3.82 3.41 -30.57
C SER A 12 -3.98 2.52 -29.34
N LEU A 13 -4.32 3.10 -28.18
CA LEU A 13 -4.57 2.35 -26.94
C LEU A 13 -5.78 1.42 -27.03
N ALA A 14 -6.85 1.85 -27.71
CA ALA A 14 -8.02 1.01 -27.94
C ALA A 14 -7.70 -0.22 -28.78
N ILE A 15 -6.94 -0.04 -29.88
CA ILE A 15 -6.51 -1.13 -30.75
C ILE A 15 -5.54 -2.08 -30.01
N ASP A 16 -4.57 -1.55 -29.29
CA ASP A 16 -3.61 -2.33 -28.48
C ASP A 16 -4.33 -3.15 -27.40
N SER A 17 -5.33 -2.58 -26.73
CA SER A 17 -6.12 -3.30 -25.74
C SER A 17 -6.96 -4.41 -26.37
N GLN A 18 -7.60 -4.18 -27.50
CA GLN A 18 -8.36 -5.21 -28.22
C GLN A 18 -7.48 -6.38 -28.67
N LEU A 19 -6.24 -6.11 -29.07
CA LEU A 19 -5.30 -7.14 -29.53
C LEU A 19 -4.68 -7.93 -28.37
N ARG A 20 -4.39 -7.28 -27.23
CA ARG A 20 -3.64 -7.88 -26.11
C ARG A 20 -4.51 -8.46 -25.00
N LEU A 21 -5.71 -7.88 -24.77
CA LEU A 21 -6.63 -8.34 -23.72
C LEU A 21 -7.01 -9.81 -23.82
N PRO A 22 -7.38 -10.38 -25.01
CA PRO A 22 -7.74 -11.79 -25.10
C PRO A 22 -6.61 -12.73 -24.70
N GLY A 23 -5.36 -12.41 -25.12
CA GLY A 23 -4.18 -13.21 -24.77
C GLY A 23 -3.83 -13.11 -23.27
N SER A 24 -4.01 -11.96 -22.66
CA SER A 24 -3.79 -11.75 -21.21
C SER A 24 -4.86 -12.44 -20.38
N ALA A 25 -6.13 -12.34 -20.79
CA ALA A 25 -7.22 -13.05 -20.15
C ALA A 25 -7.04 -14.57 -20.23
N GLY A 26 -6.62 -15.09 -21.39
CA GLY A 26 -6.32 -16.51 -21.57
C GLY A 26 -5.20 -17.01 -20.64
N ARG A 27 -4.14 -16.22 -20.46
CA ARG A 27 -3.06 -16.57 -19.51
C ARG A 27 -3.55 -16.58 -18.06
N LEU A 28 -4.32 -15.59 -17.65
CA LEU A 28 -4.89 -15.53 -16.30
C LEU A 28 -5.83 -16.68 -16.03
N LEU A 29 -6.72 -17.01 -16.98
CA LEU A 29 -7.64 -18.16 -16.85
C LEU A 29 -6.87 -19.48 -16.74
N LYS A 30 -5.77 -19.63 -17.50
CA LYS A 30 -4.91 -20.80 -17.38
C LYS A 30 -4.29 -20.89 -15.99
N GLN A 31 -3.75 -19.79 -15.45
CA GLN A 31 -3.18 -19.76 -14.10
C GLN A 31 -4.21 -20.13 -13.03
N VAL A 32 -5.45 -19.62 -13.15
CA VAL A 32 -6.52 -19.98 -12.20
C VAL A 32 -6.84 -21.48 -12.27
N ARG A 33 -6.95 -22.05 -13.49
CA ARG A 33 -7.18 -23.50 -13.65
C ARG A 33 -6.03 -24.34 -13.10
N ASP A 34 -4.79 -23.91 -13.32
CA ASP A 34 -3.61 -24.60 -12.79
C ASP A 34 -3.64 -24.60 -11.25
N ILE A 35 -4.05 -23.49 -10.62
CA ILE A 35 -4.23 -23.39 -9.16
C ILE A 35 -5.36 -24.31 -8.70
N GLU A 36 -6.51 -24.34 -9.39
CA GLU A 36 -7.62 -25.22 -9.04
C GLU A 36 -7.24 -26.69 -9.11
N GLN A 37 -6.38 -27.09 -10.04
CA GLN A 37 -5.87 -28.47 -10.15
C GLN A 37 -4.87 -28.83 -9.05
N VAL A 38 -4.08 -27.86 -8.59
CA VAL A 38 -3.05 -28.08 -7.56
C VAL A 38 -3.61 -27.96 -6.14
N ALA A 39 -4.68 -27.19 -5.94
CA ALA A 39 -5.29 -26.97 -4.62
C ALA A 39 -5.70 -28.27 -3.88
N PRO A 40 -6.28 -29.30 -4.53
CA PRO A 40 -6.55 -30.57 -3.88
C PRO A 40 -5.28 -31.26 -3.35
N LEU A 41 -4.19 -31.23 -4.13
CA LEU A 41 -2.90 -31.86 -3.73
C LEU A 41 -2.34 -31.25 -2.44
N PHE A 42 -2.45 -29.92 -2.28
CA PHE A 42 -2.03 -29.25 -1.05
C PHE A 42 -2.92 -29.65 0.14
N ARG A 43 -4.22 -29.85 -0.09
CA ARG A 43 -5.16 -30.27 0.94
C ARG A 43 -4.88 -31.71 1.36
N ASP A 44 -4.69 -32.61 0.42
CA ASP A 44 -4.41 -34.03 0.65
C ASP A 44 -3.04 -34.24 1.32
N ALA A 45 -2.06 -33.37 1.02
CA ALA A 45 -0.76 -33.35 1.70
C ALA A 45 -0.82 -32.74 3.13
N GLY A 46 -2.00 -32.33 3.62
CA GLY A 46 -2.15 -31.72 4.94
C GLY A 46 -1.52 -30.34 5.10
N LEU A 47 -1.15 -29.71 3.99
CA LEU A 47 -0.56 -28.36 3.98
C LEU A 47 -1.62 -27.27 4.16
N VAL A 48 -2.88 -27.58 3.89
CA VAL A 48 -4.01 -26.68 4.14
C VAL A 48 -4.74 -27.16 5.38
N LYS A 49 -4.68 -26.39 6.45
CA LYS A 49 -5.43 -26.66 7.69
C LYS A 49 -6.67 -25.79 7.73
N ALA A 50 -7.80 -26.40 8.09
CA ALA A 50 -9.00 -25.63 8.40
C ALA A 50 -8.73 -24.76 9.63
N VAL A 51 -8.90 -23.45 9.49
CA VAL A 51 -8.86 -22.55 10.64
C VAL A 51 -10.19 -22.70 11.38
N PRO A 52 -10.18 -23.07 12.68
CA PRO A 52 -11.41 -23.12 13.45
C PRO A 52 -12.08 -21.73 13.44
N LYS A 53 -13.40 -21.69 13.33
CA LYS A 53 -14.12 -20.42 13.37
C LYS A 53 -13.84 -19.75 14.71
N PRO A 54 -13.20 -18.57 14.72
CA PRO A 54 -12.87 -17.90 15.97
C PRO A 54 -14.16 -17.49 16.68
N THR A 55 -14.22 -17.74 17.98
CA THR A 55 -15.26 -17.18 18.82
C THR A 55 -14.80 -15.79 19.28
N ILE A 56 -14.91 -14.81 18.40
CA ILE A 56 -14.59 -13.42 18.74
C ILE A 56 -15.89 -12.75 19.18
N VAL A 57 -15.94 -12.37 20.44
CA VAL A 57 -17.12 -11.73 21.02
C VAL A 57 -17.04 -10.22 20.78
N ASN A 58 -15.91 -9.59 21.05
CA ASN A 58 -15.69 -8.17 20.79
C ASN A 58 -14.24 -7.94 20.40
N LEU A 59 -14.00 -7.34 19.23
CA LEU A 59 -12.67 -6.98 18.77
C LEU A 59 -12.67 -5.56 18.22
N ARG A 60 -11.74 -4.73 18.68
CA ARG A 60 -11.46 -3.42 18.11
C ARG A 60 -10.23 -3.52 17.22
N VAL A 61 -10.39 -3.08 15.98
CA VAL A 61 -9.34 -3.14 14.96
C VAL A 61 -9.12 -1.75 14.39
N ALA A 62 -7.90 -1.25 14.43
CA ALA A 62 -7.49 -0.07 13.70
C ALA A 62 -6.71 -0.49 12.46
N GLY A 63 -7.22 -0.22 11.27
CA GLY A 63 -6.50 -0.39 10.01
C GLY A 63 -5.87 0.93 9.59
N ILE A 64 -4.55 0.94 9.32
CA ILE A 64 -3.81 2.11 8.84
C ILE A 64 -3.23 1.79 7.49
N ALA A 65 -3.57 2.62 6.50
CA ALA A 65 -3.09 2.51 5.13
C ALA A 65 -2.48 3.84 4.68
N THR A 66 -1.40 3.75 3.90
CA THR A 66 -0.68 4.90 3.37
C THR A 66 -0.63 4.90 1.85
N LYS A 67 -0.54 6.10 1.29
CA LYS A 67 -0.33 6.26 -0.15
C LYS A 67 0.37 7.58 -0.43
N SER A 68 1.29 7.54 -1.40
CA SER A 68 1.90 8.74 -1.96
C SER A 68 1.85 8.77 -3.48
N CYS A 69 2.02 9.94 -4.03
CA CYS A 69 2.31 10.18 -5.43
C CYS A 69 3.48 11.15 -5.57
N LEU A 70 4.17 11.08 -6.70
CA LEU A 70 5.35 11.87 -6.99
C LEU A 70 5.29 12.30 -8.46
N ASP A 71 5.18 13.60 -8.70
CA ASP A 71 5.14 14.18 -10.03
C ASP A 71 6.36 15.03 -10.31
N LYS A 72 6.94 14.85 -11.50
CA LYS A 72 8.11 15.62 -11.92
C LYS A 72 7.68 17.01 -12.40
N VAL A 73 8.34 18.02 -11.86
CA VAL A 73 8.15 19.42 -12.26
C VAL A 73 9.48 20.06 -12.69
N LEU A 74 9.44 21.27 -13.20
CA LEU A 74 10.63 22.01 -13.55
C LEU A 74 11.44 22.30 -12.27
N GLY A 75 12.62 21.68 -12.17
CA GLY A 75 13.53 21.89 -11.03
C GLY A 75 13.45 20.87 -9.89
N GLY A 76 12.51 19.89 -9.95
CA GLY A 76 12.38 18.90 -8.89
C GLY A 76 11.16 18.00 -9.05
N PHE A 77 10.54 17.69 -7.93
CA PHE A 77 9.31 16.92 -7.88
C PHE A 77 8.35 17.56 -6.88
N ILE A 78 7.06 17.43 -7.14
CA ILE A 78 6.01 17.66 -6.14
C ILE A 78 5.52 16.30 -5.69
N TYR A 79 5.31 16.13 -4.39
CA TYR A 79 4.73 14.92 -3.84
C TYR A 79 3.48 15.22 -3.01
N ALA A 80 2.58 14.28 -2.98
CA ALA A 80 1.52 14.22 -1.99
C ALA A 80 1.63 12.88 -1.27
N SER A 81 1.52 12.90 0.05
CA SER A 81 1.50 11.69 0.89
C SER A 81 0.34 11.78 1.84
N ALA A 82 -0.35 10.67 2.06
CA ALA A 82 -1.45 10.57 3.01
C ALA A 82 -1.46 9.23 3.70
N ALA A 83 -1.82 9.24 4.97
CA ALA A 83 -2.15 8.06 5.76
C ALA A 83 -3.56 8.21 6.31
N VAL A 84 -4.32 7.11 6.32
CA VAL A 84 -5.67 7.05 6.86
C VAL A 84 -5.76 5.91 7.86
N ARG A 85 -6.31 6.18 9.02
CA ARG A 85 -6.69 5.17 10.01
C ARG A 85 -8.20 5.02 10.02
N THR A 86 -8.69 3.79 10.01
CA THR A 86 -10.10 3.46 10.22
C THR A 86 -10.20 2.53 11.42
N ASP A 87 -10.98 2.93 12.42
CA ASP A 87 -11.26 2.13 13.60
C ASP A 87 -12.57 1.36 13.38
N LEU A 88 -12.49 0.05 13.52
CA LEU A 88 -13.62 -0.88 13.39
C LEU A 88 -13.90 -1.56 14.72
N LEU A 89 -15.18 -1.73 15.01
CA LEU A 89 -15.67 -2.57 16.08
C LEU A 89 -16.32 -3.80 15.45
N ILE A 90 -15.87 -4.97 15.86
CA ILE A 90 -16.42 -6.26 15.45
C ILE A 90 -17.11 -6.85 16.67
N ASP A 91 -18.44 -6.94 16.61
CA ASP A 91 -19.27 -7.50 17.66
C ASP A 91 -20.16 -8.57 17.06
N ASP A 92 -20.05 -9.80 17.56
CA ASP A 92 -20.85 -10.97 17.15
C ASP A 92 -21.07 -11.09 15.62
N ASN A 93 -19.98 -10.97 14.85
CA ASN A 93 -19.95 -10.95 13.36
C ASN A 93 -20.54 -9.68 12.69
N LYS A 94 -20.89 -8.67 13.44
CA LYS A 94 -21.23 -7.35 12.89
C LYS A 94 -19.99 -6.45 12.90
N VAL A 95 -19.77 -5.78 11.80
CA VAL A 95 -18.67 -4.81 11.65
C VAL A 95 -19.29 -3.42 11.59
N SER A 96 -18.83 -2.53 12.46
CA SER A 96 -19.21 -1.12 12.44
C SER A 96 -17.96 -0.23 12.47
N THR A 97 -18.05 0.93 11.85
CA THR A 97 -16.98 1.94 11.92
C THR A 97 -17.12 2.72 13.22
N ALA A 98 -16.07 2.71 14.04
CA ALA A 98 -16.03 3.44 15.32
C ALA A 98 -15.41 4.83 15.19
N GLY A 99 -14.55 5.04 14.18
CA GLY A 99 -13.91 6.32 13.94
C GLY A 99 -12.92 6.28 12.76
N SER A 100 -12.40 7.44 12.42
CA SER A 100 -11.32 7.57 11.45
C SER A 100 -10.45 8.78 11.78
N ASP A 101 -9.18 8.73 11.37
CA ASP A 101 -8.23 9.84 11.45
C ASP A 101 -7.33 9.82 10.22
N SER A 102 -6.72 10.96 9.87
CA SER A 102 -5.84 11.05 8.72
C SER A 102 -4.72 12.06 8.93
N VAL A 103 -3.61 11.82 8.24
CA VAL A 103 -2.49 12.74 8.12
C VAL A 103 -2.17 12.87 6.63
N SER A 104 -1.92 14.08 6.16
CA SER A 104 -1.53 14.31 4.77
C SER A 104 -0.51 15.45 4.67
N GLU A 105 0.34 15.36 3.64
CA GLU A 105 1.37 16.33 3.34
C GLU A 105 1.46 16.53 1.82
N LEU A 106 1.55 17.77 1.38
CA LEU A 106 1.81 18.16 -0.01
C LEU A 106 2.98 19.14 0.00
N ASP A 107 4.09 18.77 -0.62
CA ASP A 107 5.29 19.60 -0.64
C ASP A 107 6.15 19.28 -1.87
N ASP A 108 7.28 19.98 -2.01
CA ASP A 108 8.28 19.70 -3.02
C ASP A 108 9.41 18.81 -2.46
N ILE A 109 10.03 18.05 -3.34
CA ILE A 109 11.17 17.22 -3.04
C ILE A 109 12.19 17.30 -4.18
N ASP A 110 13.45 17.50 -3.84
CA ASP A 110 14.51 17.57 -4.83
C ASP A 110 14.96 16.17 -5.32
N PHE A 111 15.98 16.14 -6.18
CA PHE A 111 16.49 14.92 -6.80
C PHE A 111 17.27 14.00 -5.84
N GLU A 112 17.60 14.45 -4.61
CA GLU A 112 18.37 13.63 -3.67
C GLU A 112 17.51 12.52 -3.07
N ALA A 113 17.71 11.29 -3.53
CA ALA A 113 17.03 10.08 -3.02
C ALA A 113 15.51 10.24 -2.85
N GLN A 114 14.87 11.00 -3.75
CA GLN A 114 13.47 11.44 -3.63
C GLN A 114 12.51 10.29 -3.31
N ARG A 115 12.67 9.13 -3.96
CA ARG A 115 11.79 7.99 -3.72
C ARG A 115 11.93 7.43 -2.30
N LYS A 116 13.17 7.22 -1.85
CA LYS A 116 13.44 6.71 -0.50
C LYS A 116 13.01 7.69 0.59
N ARG A 117 13.14 9.00 0.34
CA ARG A 117 12.65 10.03 1.25
C ARG A 117 11.12 10.02 1.31
N LEU A 118 10.45 9.83 0.20
CA LEU A 118 9.00 9.71 0.15
C LEU A 118 8.51 8.45 0.90
N ASP A 119 9.19 7.32 0.73
CA ASP A 119 8.89 6.09 1.48
C ASP A 119 9.03 6.31 3.00
N LEU A 120 10.04 7.09 3.44
CA LEU A 120 10.21 7.47 4.85
C LEU A 120 9.08 8.39 5.35
N ILE A 121 8.61 9.33 4.52
CA ILE A 121 7.48 10.20 4.84
C ILE A 121 6.19 9.36 5.01
N GLU A 122 5.93 8.40 4.13
CA GLU A 122 4.81 7.48 4.26
C GLU A 122 4.86 6.71 5.59
N ILE A 123 6.01 6.12 5.92
CA ILE A 123 6.21 5.38 7.18
C ILE A 123 5.97 6.31 8.39
N ARG A 124 6.49 7.53 8.36
CA ARG A 124 6.29 8.51 9.43
C ARG A 124 4.81 8.86 9.63
N HIS A 125 4.05 9.09 8.56
CA HIS A 125 2.61 9.34 8.63
C HIS A 125 1.86 8.13 9.24
N SER A 126 2.25 6.92 8.88
CA SER A 126 1.69 5.71 9.49
C SER A 126 1.97 5.66 10.99
N TYR A 127 3.20 5.92 11.41
CA TYR A 127 3.59 5.90 12.83
C TYR A 127 2.86 6.98 13.64
N GLN A 128 2.66 8.18 13.07
CA GLN A 128 1.86 9.23 13.74
C GLN A 128 0.42 8.77 14.03
N LEU A 129 -0.20 8.03 13.12
CA LEU A 129 -1.54 7.48 13.35
C LEU A 129 -1.53 6.31 14.34
N VAL A 130 -0.46 5.50 14.36
CA VAL A 130 -0.26 4.47 15.40
C VAL A 130 -0.13 5.12 16.77
N GLU A 131 0.72 6.13 16.92
CA GLU A 131 0.93 6.86 18.17
C GLU A 131 -0.38 7.42 18.71
N LYS A 132 -1.16 8.10 17.86
CA LYS A 132 -2.49 8.60 18.24
C LYS A 132 -3.43 7.47 18.67
N LYS A 133 -3.36 6.29 18.02
CA LYS A 133 -4.20 5.15 18.41
C LYS A 133 -3.76 4.55 19.73
N LEU A 134 -2.45 4.48 19.99
CA LEU A 134 -1.91 3.95 21.24
C LEU A 134 -2.37 4.73 22.49
N LEU A 135 -2.70 6.02 22.35
CA LEU A 135 -3.25 6.81 23.44
C LEU A 135 -4.64 6.31 23.93
N SER A 136 -5.36 5.60 23.06
CA SER A 136 -6.68 5.02 23.36
C SER A 136 -6.69 3.49 23.28
N TYR A 137 -5.51 2.87 23.31
CA TYR A 137 -5.35 1.43 23.19
C TYR A 137 -5.80 0.72 24.47
N GLU A 138 -6.57 -0.36 24.28
CA GLU A 138 -6.94 -1.26 25.37
C GLU A 138 -6.41 -2.68 25.07
N PRO A 139 -6.14 -3.48 26.12
CA PRO A 139 -5.70 -4.87 25.92
C PRO A 139 -6.70 -5.65 25.06
N GLY A 140 -6.20 -6.26 24.00
CA GLY A 140 -7.01 -6.97 23.01
C GLY A 140 -7.30 -6.18 21.74
N ASP A 141 -7.00 -4.89 21.68
CA ASP A 141 -7.07 -4.11 20.44
C ASP A 141 -6.03 -4.60 19.43
N LEU A 142 -6.38 -4.54 18.16
CA LEU A 142 -5.50 -4.92 17.06
C LEU A 142 -5.21 -3.71 16.17
N ILE A 143 -3.94 -3.48 15.84
CA ILE A 143 -3.53 -2.46 14.88
C ILE A 143 -2.93 -3.17 13.66
N LEU A 144 -3.51 -2.95 12.48
CA LEU A 144 -3.05 -3.45 11.21
C LEU A 144 -2.38 -2.32 10.42
N LEU A 145 -1.17 -2.56 9.94
CA LEU A 145 -0.36 -1.60 9.20
C LEU A 145 -0.05 -2.14 7.81
N ASP A 146 -0.07 -1.29 6.80
CA ASP A 146 0.45 -1.58 5.47
C ASP A 146 1.94 -1.19 5.32
N THR A 147 2.52 -0.56 6.33
CA THR A 147 3.92 -0.14 6.38
C THR A 147 4.74 -1.04 7.32
N PRO A 148 6.06 -1.16 7.10
CA PRO A 148 6.92 -1.98 7.97
C PRO A 148 7.02 -1.37 9.38
N LEU A 149 7.09 -2.22 10.41
CA LEU A 149 7.32 -1.80 11.80
C LEU A 149 8.76 -1.33 12.05
N PHE A 150 9.69 -1.74 11.20
CA PHE A 150 11.11 -1.38 11.32
C PHE A 150 11.63 -0.87 9.99
N LEU A 151 12.49 0.15 10.04
CA LEU A 151 13.15 0.66 8.85
C LEU A 151 14.12 -0.40 8.29
N ALA A 152 13.91 -0.78 7.04
CA ALA A 152 14.77 -1.73 6.36
C ALA A 152 16.18 -1.15 6.16
N ARG A 153 17.20 -2.03 6.15
CA ARG A 153 18.61 -1.60 6.02
C ARG A 153 18.90 -0.82 4.72
N ASP A 154 18.19 -1.12 3.66
CA ASP A 154 18.32 -0.44 2.37
C ASP A 154 17.71 0.97 2.33
N MET A 155 16.93 1.32 3.35
CA MET A 155 16.42 2.68 3.58
C MET A 155 17.45 3.59 4.24
N ALA A 156 18.52 3.03 4.79
CA ALA A 156 19.57 3.82 5.41
C ALA A 156 20.24 4.78 4.40
N PRO A 157 20.47 6.04 4.79
CA PRO A 157 21.08 7.04 3.91
C PRO A 157 22.55 6.75 3.63
N LEU A 158 23.00 7.10 2.43
CA LEU A 158 24.44 7.21 2.14
C LEU A 158 25.00 8.47 2.83
N GLU A 159 26.27 8.45 3.23
CA GLU A 159 26.91 9.56 3.95
C GLU A 159 26.78 10.92 3.22
N ARG A 160 26.83 10.91 1.89
CA ARG A 160 26.71 12.11 1.04
C ARG A 160 25.28 12.65 0.91
N ASN A 161 24.27 11.88 1.30
CA ASN A 161 22.85 12.21 1.10
C ASN A 161 22.32 12.92 2.36
N VAL A 162 22.56 14.21 2.50
CA VAL A 162 22.25 15.01 3.69
C VAL A 162 20.75 15.06 3.97
N ARG A 163 19.94 15.34 2.96
CA ARG A 163 18.48 15.45 3.11
C ARG A 163 17.83 14.10 3.38
N HIS A 164 18.31 13.04 2.74
CA HIS A 164 17.86 11.67 3.04
C HIS A 164 18.18 11.30 4.49
N LYS A 165 19.36 11.68 5.00
CA LYS A 165 19.74 11.48 6.40
C LYS A 165 18.79 12.21 7.35
N GLN A 166 18.44 13.46 7.04
CA GLN A 166 17.49 14.24 7.85
C GLN A 166 16.11 13.57 7.92
N GLU A 167 15.56 13.12 6.78
CA GLU A 167 14.27 12.40 6.76
C GLU A 167 14.33 11.06 7.50
N TYR A 168 15.44 10.33 7.35
CA TYR A 168 15.66 9.06 8.05
C TYR A 168 15.67 9.26 9.59
N GLU A 169 16.39 10.28 10.08
CA GLU A 169 16.43 10.59 11.51
C GLU A 169 15.06 11.05 12.05
N LYS A 170 14.32 11.87 11.31
CA LYS A 170 12.94 12.25 11.67
C LYS A 170 12.00 11.06 11.79
N THR A 171 12.19 10.02 10.95
CA THR A 171 11.32 8.83 10.95
C THR A 171 11.70 7.86 12.07
N ARG A 172 12.95 7.94 12.60
CA ARG A 172 13.42 7.11 13.73
C ARG A 172 13.00 7.64 15.10
N GLN A 173 12.69 8.91 15.23
CA GLN A 173 12.25 9.53 16.48
C GLN A 173 10.81 9.16 16.80
#